data_9104c1e9c8d44222c015a14126f3816e
#
_entry.id   9104c1e9c8d44222c015a14126f3816e
#
_cell.length_a   1.000
_cell.length_b   1.000
_cell.length_c   1.000
_cell.angle_alpha   90.00
_cell.angle_beta   90.00
_cell.angle_gamma   90.00
#
_symmetry.space_group_name_H-M   'P 1'
#
loop_
_entity.id
_entity.type
_entity.pdbx_description
1 polymer ?
#
loop_
_entity_poly.entity_id
_entity_poly.type
_entity_poly.pdbx_seq_one_letter_code
_entity_poly.pdbx_strand_id
1 'polypeptide(L)'
;MMKKVTKWGIGLLAVAALAAGMWWWLKPKNEINYLTEPVVRTNIAQTVSATGEISAAQLVDVGAQASGQIKKLHVTLGQQVKKGDLIAEIDSTSQLNNLNTNKAKLDTYQAQLVSAEIALRSADKKYQREQALWQEDATSREALEDAQDAFAAAKASVAELKSSIRQTQIAINTAEADLGYTRITAPMDGTVVAIPVEEGQTVNANQTTPTIVQVADLSTMLNKMQIAEGDVNKVKAGMKLTFTTLSQPDNVREATLESIDPGLTTMSQGSYTTSTDTTDSAIYYYARSLVPNEDNVLHIGMTTENTIIINQAEKVLAVPKLAVKQRGGKQYVRVLGENNQPQEKEITTGLSDNMNTEVKSGLGEGESVIISEAAAGETSDSVGRGMGRPPM
;
A
#
# COMPACT_ATOMS: atom_id res chain seq x y z
N MET A 1 -29.27 7.99 -104.77
CA MET A 1 -29.54 8.38 -103.39
C MET A 1 -28.56 7.79 -102.30
N MET A 2 -27.58 6.98 -102.68
CA MET A 2 -26.71 6.22 -101.79
C MET A 2 -25.41 6.96 -101.30
N LYS A 3 -25.04 8.13 -101.83
CA LYS A 3 -23.79 8.82 -101.44
C LYS A 3 -23.93 9.85 -100.35
N LYS A 4 -25.14 10.16 -99.85
CA LYS A 4 -25.35 11.08 -98.71
C LYS A 4 -25.41 10.37 -97.37
N VAL A 5 -25.86 9.10 -97.31
CA VAL A 5 -26.02 8.35 -96.07
C VAL A 5 -24.64 7.90 -95.49
N THR A 6 -23.67 7.61 -96.34
CA THR A 6 -22.31 7.24 -95.92
C THR A 6 -21.51 8.36 -95.32
N LYS A 7 -21.75 9.61 -95.72
CA LYS A 7 -21.08 10.80 -95.07
C LYS A 7 -21.60 11.11 -93.69
N TRP A 8 -22.89 10.86 -93.42
CA TRP A 8 -23.50 11.03 -92.12
C TRP A 8 -23.08 9.93 -91.13
N GLY A 9 -22.87 8.69 -91.58
CA GLY A 9 -22.38 7.58 -90.79
C GLY A 9 -20.93 7.80 -90.29
N ILE A 10 -20.06 8.35 -91.18
CA ILE A 10 -18.66 8.66 -90.77
C ILE A 10 -18.58 9.80 -89.81
N GLY A 11 -19.48 10.81 -89.98
CA GLY A 11 -19.56 11.93 -88.98
C GLY A 11 -20.00 11.46 -87.58
N LEU A 12 -20.96 10.55 -87.48
CA LEU A 12 -21.44 9.96 -86.25
C LEU A 12 -20.36 9.11 -85.56
N LEU A 13 -19.59 8.33 -86.31
CA LEU A 13 -18.45 7.55 -85.78
C LEU A 13 -17.31 8.46 -85.24
N ALA A 14 -17.03 9.55 -85.95
CA ALA A 14 -16.01 10.50 -85.53
C ALA A 14 -16.43 11.22 -84.23
N VAL A 15 -17.71 11.59 -84.07
CA VAL A 15 -18.27 12.19 -82.86
C VAL A 15 -18.27 11.18 -81.69
N ALA A 16 -18.61 9.89 -81.98
CA ALA A 16 -18.58 8.85 -81.00
C ALA A 16 -17.12 8.54 -80.48
N ALA A 17 -16.14 8.57 -81.43
CA ALA A 17 -14.73 8.39 -81.07
C ALA A 17 -14.18 9.56 -80.25
N LEU A 18 -14.57 10.82 -80.57
CA LEU A 18 -14.22 11.99 -79.79
C LEU A 18 -14.89 12.00 -78.44
N ALA A 19 -16.16 11.58 -78.38
CA ALA A 19 -16.87 11.46 -77.05
C ALA A 19 -16.27 10.34 -76.21
N ALA A 20 -15.88 9.20 -76.77
CA ALA A 20 -15.19 8.12 -76.03
C ALA A 20 -13.78 8.52 -75.59
N GLY A 21 -13.04 9.27 -76.45
CA GLY A 21 -11.73 9.81 -76.09
C GLY A 21 -11.83 10.87 -74.94
N MET A 22 -12.85 11.74 -75.04
CA MET A 22 -13.12 12.74 -73.98
C MET A 22 -13.62 12.08 -72.71
N TRP A 23 -14.46 11.04 -72.80
CA TRP A 23 -14.88 10.26 -71.64
C TRP A 23 -13.71 9.50 -70.94
N TRP A 24 -12.76 8.95 -71.78
CA TRP A 24 -11.56 8.29 -71.30
C TRP A 24 -10.58 9.29 -70.63
N TRP A 25 -10.50 10.52 -71.14
CA TRP A 25 -9.65 11.59 -70.61
C TRP A 25 -10.26 12.26 -69.40
N LEU A 26 -11.60 12.28 -69.30
CA LEU A 26 -12.36 12.80 -68.15
C LEU A 26 -12.65 11.76 -67.07
N LYS A 27 -12.21 10.50 -67.25
CA LYS A 27 -12.30 9.53 -66.15
C LYS A 27 -11.50 10.06 -64.98
N PRO A 28 -12.15 10.27 -63.79
CA PRO A 28 -11.41 10.67 -62.60
C PRO A 28 -10.35 9.62 -62.32
N LYS A 29 -9.09 9.97 -62.36
CA LYS A 29 -8.05 9.15 -61.78
C LYS A 29 -8.46 8.94 -60.33
N ASN A 30 -8.69 7.70 -59.95
CA ASN A 30 -8.88 7.34 -58.53
C ASN A 30 -7.57 7.67 -57.81
N GLU A 31 -7.43 8.92 -57.38
CA GLU A 31 -6.32 9.32 -56.55
C GLU A 31 -6.66 8.82 -55.17
N ILE A 32 -5.95 7.77 -54.73
CA ILE A 32 -6.01 7.29 -53.35
C ILE A 32 -5.36 8.36 -52.48
N ASN A 33 -6.13 8.96 -51.59
CA ASN A 33 -5.59 9.89 -50.60
C ASN A 33 -4.95 9.09 -49.47
N TYR A 34 -3.66 9.28 -49.33
CA TYR A 34 -2.88 8.68 -48.24
C TYR A 34 -2.84 9.62 -47.06
N LEU A 35 -3.28 9.14 -45.88
CA LEU A 35 -3.02 9.83 -44.64
C LEU A 35 -1.59 9.46 -44.19
N THR A 36 -0.72 10.46 -44.17
CA THR A 36 0.70 10.25 -43.87
C THR A 36 1.10 11.04 -42.61
N GLU A 37 2.09 10.53 -41.88
CA GLU A 37 2.73 11.21 -40.77
C GLU A 37 4.24 11.17 -40.96
N PRO A 38 4.95 12.28 -40.71
CA PRO A 38 6.40 12.32 -40.85
C PRO A 38 7.09 11.52 -39.72
N VAL A 39 8.15 10.82 -40.08
CA VAL A 39 9.06 10.19 -39.13
C VAL A 39 9.78 11.30 -38.36
N VAL A 40 9.55 11.37 -37.04
CA VAL A 40 10.16 12.37 -36.17
C VAL A 40 10.93 11.71 -35.03
N ARG A 41 11.86 12.47 -34.44
CA ARG A 41 12.52 12.02 -33.23
C ARG A 41 11.66 12.39 -32.04
N THR A 42 11.29 11.40 -31.27
CA THR A 42 10.54 11.60 -30.02
C THR A 42 11.04 10.64 -28.92
N ASN A 43 10.54 10.87 -27.72
CA ASN A 43 10.81 9.96 -26.60
C ASN A 43 9.70 8.90 -26.57
N ILE A 44 10.09 7.65 -26.48
CA ILE A 44 9.17 6.50 -26.37
C ILE A 44 9.39 5.86 -25.01
N ALA A 45 8.32 5.72 -24.23
CA ALA A 45 8.35 5.05 -22.95
C ALA A 45 7.32 3.92 -22.90
N GLN A 46 7.78 2.74 -22.59
CA GLN A 46 6.91 1.63 -22.26
C GLN A 46 6.51 1.74 -20.79
N THR A 47 5.24 1.92 -20.53
CA THR A 47 4.71 2.19 -19.19
C THR A 47 3.65 1.18 -18.79
N VAL A 48 3.48 1.01 -17.49
CA VAL A 48 2.34 0.33 -16.86
C VAL A 48 1.58 1.36 -16.04
N SER A 49 0.27 1.46 -16.30
CA SER A 49 -0.63 2.30 -15.51
C SER A 49 -1.22 1.50 -14.36
N ALA A 50 -1.28 2.09 -13.18
CA ALA A 50 -1.83 1.47 -11.99
C ALA A 50 -2.57 2.52 -11.14
N THR A 51 -3.75 2.16 -10.65
CA THR A 51 -4.46 2.99 -9.67
C THR A 51 -3.93 2.66 -8.28
N GLY A 52 -3.79 3.66 -7.43
CA GLY A 52 -3.30 3.49 -6.07
C GLY A 52 -4.04 4.35 -5.05
N GLU A 53 -3.64 4.17 -3.80
CA GLU A 53 -4.13 4.91 -2.66
C GLU A 53 -2.95 5.37 -1.80
N ILE A 54 -3.05 6.60 -1.30
CA ILE A 54 -2.09 7.14 -0.33
C ILE A 54 -2.46 6.67 1.06
N SER A 55 -1.52 6.07 1.76
CA SER A 55 -1.63 5.72 3.18
C SER A 55 -0.43 6.30 3.95
N ALA A 56 -0.49 6.28 5.28
CA ALA A 56 0.70 6.61 6.08
C ALA A 56 1.74 5.50 5.96
N ALA A 57 3.03 5.86 5.94
CA ALA A 57 4.11 4.88 5.97
C ALA A 57 4.11 4.09 7.28
N GLN A 58 3.79 4.77 8.39
CA GLN A 58 3.60 4.15 9.70
C GLN A 58 2.26 4.59 10.27
N LEU A 59 1.40 3.62 10.56
CA LEU A 59 0.12 3.79 11.24
C LEU A 59 0.06 2.83 12.41
N VAL A 60 -0.20 3.32 13.60
CA VAL A 60 -0.29 2.51 14.81
C VAL A 60 -1.66 2.69 15.48
N ASP A 61 -2.35 1.58 15.68
CA ASP A 61 -3.57 1.53 16.46
C ASP A 61 -3.21 1.50 17.96
N VAL A 62 -3.50 2.56 18.66
CA VAL A 62 -3.29 2.64 20.10
C VAL A 62 -4.53 2.09 20.78
N GLY A 63 -4.41 0.87 21.30
CA GLY A 63 -5.51 0.15 21.95
C GLY A 63 -5.49 0.26 23.47
N ALA A 64 -6.65 0.03 24.10
CA ALA A 64 -6.76 -0.11 25.54
C ALA A 64 -6.32 -1.50 26.00
N GLN A 65 -5.45 -1.56 27.02
CA GLN A 65 -5.06 -2.81 27.68
C GLN A 65 -5.87 -3.05 28.98
N ALA A 66 -6.47 -2.01 29.52
CA ALA A 66 -7.37 -2.09 30.68
C ALA A 66 -8.83 -1.91 30.25
N SER A 67 -9.74 -2.62 30.94
CA SER A 67 -11.18 -2.46 30.77
C SER A 67 -11.70 -1.42 31.76
N GLY A 68 -12.60 -0.56 31.32
CA GLY A 68 -13.24 0.47 32.14
C GLY A 68 -13.87 1.59 31.31
N GLN A 69 -14.41 2.59 31.98
CA GLN A 69 -14.97 3.77 31.34
C GLN A 69 -13.85 4.76 31.00
N ILE A 70 -13.87 5.33 29.80
CA ILE A 70 -12.98 6.42 29.40
C ILE A 70 -13.38 7.67 30.20
N LYS A 71 -12.53 8.12 31.10
CA LYS A 71 -12.76 9.32 31.90
C LYS A 71 -12.50 10.59 31.12
N LYS A 72 -11.43 10.59 30.34
CA LYS A 72 -11.00 11.78 29.60
C LYS A 72 -10.16 11.41 28.40
N LEU A 73 -10.38 12.14 27.30
CA LEU A 73 -9.51 12.19 26.13
C LEU A 73 -8.67 13.47 26.17
N HIS A 74 -7.36 13.34 26.06
CA HIS A 74 -6.42 14.47 26.14
C HIS A 74 -5.96 14.96 24.77
N VAL A 75 -6.43 14.32 23.69
CA VAL A 75 -6.02 14.62 22.31
C VAL A 75 -7.24 14.88 21.44
N THR A 76 -7.03 15.64 20.37
CA THR A 76 -8.02 15.93 19.35
C THR A 76 -7.55 15.42 17.97
N LEU A 77 -8.49 15.21 17.06
CA LEU A 77 -8.18 14.82 15.68
C LEU A 77 -7.26 15.85 15.03
N GLY A 78 -6.21 15.40 14.35
CA GLY A 78 -5.21 16.26 13.71
C GLY A 78 -4.13 16.81 14.66
N GLN A 79 -4.19 16.52 15.96
CA GLN A 79 -3.17 16.96 16.91
C GLN A 79 -1.87 16.16 16.74
N GLN A 80 -0.74 16.87 16.79
CA GLN A 80 0.57 16.23 16.87
C GLN A 80 0.85 15.77 18.31
N VAL A 81 1.34 14.56 18.44
CA VAL A 81 1.72 13.93 19.71
C VAL A 81 3.14 13.39 19.64
N LYS A 82 3.81 13.38 20.80
CA LYS A 82 5.12 12.77 20.96
C LYS A 82 4.99 11.44 21.71
N LYS A 83 5.93 10.56 21.50
CA LYS A 83 6.02 9.31 22.24
C LYS A 83 5.98 9.56 23.76
N GLY A 84 5.03 8.91 24.43
CA GLY A 84 4.80 9.04 25.87
C GLY A 84 3.75 10.09 26.24
N ASP A 85 3.26 10.93 25.32
CA ASP A 85 2.19 11.88 25.61
C ASP A 85 0.90 11.14 25.99
N LEU A 86 0.19 11.66 26.99
CA LEU A 86 -1.04 11.08 27.48
C LEU A 86 -2.18 11.30 26.49
N ILE A 87 -2.77 10.20 26.01
CA ILE A 87 -3.86 10.19 25.03
C ILE A 87 -5.22 10.10 25.73
N ALA A 88 -5.38 9.12 26.59
CA ALA A 88 -6.64 8.86 27.28
C ALA A 88 -6.44 8.32 28.70
N GLU A 89 -7.42 8.55 29.54
CA GLU A 89 -7.49 7.99 30.89
C GLU A 89 -8.74 7.13 31.05
N ILE A 90 -8.54 5.88 31.48
CA ILE A 90 -9.60 4.95 31.87
C ILE A 90 -9.81 5.06 33.39
N ASP A 91 -11.04 4.81 33.84
CA ASP A 91 -11.32 4.79 35.29
C ASP A 91 -10.46 3.74 36.00
N SER A 92 -9.55 4.23 36.83
CA SER A 92 -8.55 3.45 37.56
C SER A 92 -8.96 3.09 38.99
N THR A 93 -10.20 3.37 39.36
CA THR A 93 -10.65 3.19 40.77
C THR A 93 -10.47 1.74 41.25
N SER A 94 -10.79 0.76 40.41
CA SER A 94 -10.64 -0.67 40.75
C SER A 94 -9.17 -1.07 40.88
N GLN A 95 -8.32 -0.63 39.95
CA GLN A 95 -6.87 -0.90 39.95
C GLN A 95 -6.16 -0.27 41.12
N LEU A 96 -6.51 0.99 41.43
CA LEU A 96 -5.96 1.70 42.58
C LEU A 96 -6.35 1.00 43.90
N ASN A 97 -7.61 0.56 44.06
CA ASN A 97 -8.06 -0.16 45.25
C ASN A 97 -7.32 -1.51 45.37
N ASN A 98 -7.11 -2.24 44.27
CA ASN A 98 -6.34 -3.49 44.26
C ASN A 98 -4.90 -3.25 44.70
N LEU A 99 -4.23 -2.21 44.15
CA LEU A 99 -2.88 -1.82 44.54
C LEU A 99 -2.80 -1.50 46.05
N ASN A 100 -3.73 -0.68 46.58
CA ASN A 100 -3.76 -0.31 47.98
C ASN A 100 -4.02 -1.52 48.89
N THR A 101 -4.87 -2.46 48.48
CA THR A 101 -5.12 -3.71 49.19
C THR A 101 -3.83 -4.55 49.32
N ASN A 102 -3.09 -4.69 48.22
CA ASN A 102 -1.84 -5.44 48.22
C ASN A 102 -0.74 -4.74 49.05
N LYS A 103 -0.69 -3.40 49.04
CA LYS A 103 0.22 -2.63 49.93
C LYS A 103 -0.12 -2.86 51.40
N ALA A 104 -1.40 -2.83 51.78
CA ALA A 104 -1.82 -3.10 53.18
C ALA A 104 -1.50 -4.54 53.63
N LYS A 105 -1.60 -5.54 52.70
CA LYS A 105 -1.15 -6.91 52.97
C LYS A 105 0.36 -6.97 53.22
N LEU A 106 1.15 -6.26 52.46
CA LEU A 106 2.61 -6.19 52.63
C LEU A 106 2.94 -5.65 54.01
N ASP A 107 2.32 -4.55 54.43
CA ASP A 107 2.53 -3.96 55.73
C ASP A 107 2.18 -4.96 56.85
N THR A 108 1.09 -5.71 56.72
CA THR A 108 0.70 -6.75 57.65
C THR A 108 1.73 -7.85 57.76
N TYR A 109 2.25 -8.39 56.66
CA TYR A 109 3.29 -9.42 56.67
C TYR A 109 4.62 -8.90 57.19
N GLN A 110 4.97 -7.65 56.93
CA GLN A 110 6.16 -7.02 57.52
C GLN A 110 6.05 -6.91 59.05
N ALA A 111 4.89 -6.53 59.58
CA ALA A 111 4.66 -6.48 61.05
C ALA A 111 4.73 -7.88 61.66
N GLN A 112 4.15 -8.91 61.01
CA GLN A 112 4.23 -10.29 61.44
C GLN A 112 5.67 -10.83 61.38
N LEU A 113 6.46 -10.44 60.38
CA LEU A 113 7.86 -10.83 60.25
C LEU A 113 8.68 -10.29 61.44
N VAL A 114 8.46 -9.02 61.82
CA VAL A 114 9.15 -8.45 63.00
C VAL A 114 8.82 -9.26 64.28
N SER A 115 7.56 -9.65 64.46
CA SER A 115 7.14 -10.49 65.60
C SER A 115 7.79 -11.88 65.56
N ALA A 116 7.82 -12.50 64.39
CA ALA A 116 8.44 -13.83 64.17
C ALA A 116 9.98 -13.79 64.34
N GLU A 117 10.65 -12.70 63.94
CA GLU A 117 12.09 -12.52 64.16
C GLU A 117 12.43 -12.34 65.64
N ILE A 118 11.53 -11.68 66.43
CA ILE A 118 11.68 -11.60 67.91
C ILE A 118 11.51 -13.00 68.52
N ALA A 119 10.50 -13.77 68.09
CA ALA A 119 10.29 -15.15 68.57
C ALA A 119 11.47 -16.05 68.19
N LEU A 120 12.01 -15.96 66.99
CA LEU A 120 13.21 -16.71 66.57
C LEU A 120 14.42 -16.37 67.47
N ARG A 121 14.64 -15.08 67.71
CA ARG A 121 15.75 -14.66 68.60
C ARG A 121 15.60 -15.20 70.00
N SER A 122 14.38 -15.28 70.55
CA SER A 122 14.08 -15.83 71.88
C SER A 122 14.32 -17.34 71.90
N ALA A 123 13.83 -18.07 70.87
CA ALA A 123 14.03 -19.52 70.75
C ALA A 123 15.54 -19.89 70.57
N ASP A 124 16.27 -19.11 69.75
CA ASP A 124 17.71 -19.27 69.55
C ASP A 124 18.49 -19.12 70.87
N LYS A 125 18.22 -18.09 71.66
CA LYS A 125 18.83 -17.92 72.96
C LYS A 125 18.51 -19.06 73.94
N LYS A 126 17.28 -19.59 73.90
CA LYS A 126 16.90 -20.74 74.70
C LYS A 126 17.66 -22.00 74.24
N TYR A 127 17.71 -22.26 72.99
CA TYR A 127 18.46 -23.40 72.43
C TYR A 127 19.95 -23.34 72.77
N GLN A 128 20.61 -22.20 72.59
CA GLN A 128 22.01 -22.02 72.91
C GLN A 128 22.29 -22.26 74.40
N ARG A 129 21.35 -21.84 75.27
CA ARG A 129 21.44 -22.07 76.71
C ARG A 129 21.34 -23.53 77.10
N GLU A 130 20.33 -24.25 76.55
CA GLU A 130 20.15 -25.67 76.81
C GLU A 130 21.32 -26.51 76.22
N GLN A 131 21.88 -26.10 75.09
CA GLN A 131 23.07 -26.72 74.49
C GLN A 131 24.30 -26.55 75.38
N ALA A 132 24.54 -25.40 76.05
CA ALA A 132 25.62 -25.19 77.00
C ALA A 132 25.42 -26.02 78.28
N LEU A 133 24.20 -26.08 78.81
CA LEU A 133 23.86 -26.85 80.02
C LEU A 133 24.02 -28.36 79.79
N TRP A 134 23.68 -28.84 78.54
CA TRP A 134 23.88 -30.25 78.14
C TRP A 134 25.35 -30.64 78.09
N GLN A 135 26.23 -29.73 77.68
CA GLN A 135 27.69 -29.99 77.67
C GLN A 135 28.26 -30.10 79.07
N GLU A 136 27.56 -29.58 80.07
CA GLU A 136 27.94 -29.64 81.48
C GLU A 136 27.13 -30.67 82.31
N ASP A 137 26.36 -31.56 81.58
CA ASP A 137 25.47 -32.58 82.15
C ASP A 137 24.38 -31.97 83.13
N ALA A 138 23.98 -30.69 82.87
CA ALA A 138 23.09 -29.94 83.77
C ALA A 138 21.65 -29.83 83.23
N THR A 139 21.28 -30.50 82.17
CA THR A 139 19.94 -30.55 81.60
C THR A 139 19.60 -31.94 81.02
N SER A 140 18.29 -32.21 80.78
CA SER A 140 17.87 -33.44 80.15
C SER A 140 17.98 -33.38 78.61
N ARG A 141 18.11 -34.54 77.95
CA ARG A 141 18.08 -34.67 76.47
C ARG A 141 16.78 -34.15 75.86
N GLU A 142 15.64 -34.43 76.51
CA GLU A 142 14.33 -33.97 76.19
C GLU A 142 14.25 -32.44 76.06
N ALA A 143 14.81 -31.75 77.15
CA ALA A 143 14.80 -30.28 77.18
C ALA A 143 15.67 -29.66 76.06
N LEU A 144 16.77 -30.32 75.63
CA LEU A 144 17.58 -29.86 74.51
C LEU A 144 16.84 -30.06 73.16
N GLU A 145 16.24 -31.27 73.00
CA GLU A 145 15.45 -31.58 71.79
C GLU A 145 14.24 -30.63 71.66
N ASP A 146 13.49 -30.34 72.71
CA ASP A 146 12.40 -29.38 72.72
C ASP A 146 12.86 -27.96 72.35
N ALA A 147 14.02 -27.53 72.84
CA ALA A 147 14.55 -26.22 72.49
C ALA A 147 15.02 -26.12 71.08
N GLN A 148 15.57 -27.20 70.51
CA GLN A 148 15.97 -27.32 69.10
C GLN A 148 14.75 -27.27 68.16
N ASP A 149 13.69 -28.00 68.51
CA ASP A 149 12.45 -28.04 67.72
C ASP A 149 11.77 -26.66 67.74
N ALA A 150 11.72 -25.99 68.91
CA ALA A 150 11.18 -24.65 68.98
C ALA A 150 11.98 -23.62 68.15
N PHE A 151 13.33 -23.76 68.11
CA PHE A 151 14.17 -22.90 67.26
C PHE A 151 13.93 -23.21 65.78
N ALA A 152 13.85 -24.48 65.38
CA ALA A 152 13.57 -24.89 63.99
C ALA A 152 12.20 -24.38 63.52
N ALA A 153 11.15 -24.50 64.35
CA ALA A 153 9.81 -24.00 64.07
C ALA A 153 9.79 -22.46 63.92
N ALA A 154 10.45 -21.73 64.78
CA ALA A 154 10.53 -20.26 64.65
C ALA A 154 11.30 -19.80 63.41
N LYS A 155 12.38 -20.54 63.04
CA LYS A 155 13.15 -20.30 61.82
C LYS A 155 12.30 -20.58 60.55
N ALA A 156 11.50 -21.63 60.56
CA ALA A 156 10.59 -21.94 59.48
C ALA A 156 9.52 -20.87 59.29
N SER A 157 8.93 -20.33 60.40
CA SER A 157 7.95 -19.25 60.40
C SER A 157 8.52 -17.96 59.79
N VAL A 158 9.74 -17.58 60.12
CA VAL A 158 10.42 -16.42 59.49
C VAL A 158 10.62 -16.65 58.01
N ALA A 159 11.02 -17.87 57.60
CA ALA A 159 11.20 -18.19 56.18
C ALA A 159 9.88 -18.15 55.38
N GLU A 160 8.79 -18.62 55.98
CA GLU A 160 7.42 -18.56 55.42
C GLU A 160 6.98 -17.10 55.21
N LEU A 161 7.11 -16.24 56.22
CA LEU A 161 6.74 -14.84 56.15
C LEU A 161 7.58 -14.08 55.10
N LYS A 162 8.89 -14.36 55.01
CA LYS A 162 9.74 -13.80 53.96
C LYS A 162 9.29 -14.23 52.58
N SER A 163 8.78 -15.43 52.42
CA SER A 163 8.19 -15.91 51.14
C SER A 163 6.86 -15.21 50.83
N SER A 164 5.98 -15.01 51.83
CA SER A 164 4.72 -14.29 51.72
C SER A 164 4.94 -12.81 51.33
N ILE A 165 5.96 -12.18 51.92
CA ILE A 165 6.38 -10.81 51.53
C ILE A 165 6.80 -10.75 50.07
N ARG A 166 7.65 -11.69 49.59
CA ARG A 166 8.05 -11.72 48.18
C ARG A 166 6.88 -11.94 47.25
N GLN A 167 5.93 -12.84 47.56
CA GLN A 167 4.71 -13.07 46.79
C GLN A 167 3.84 -11.78 46.71
N THR A 168 3.67 -11.10 47.85
CA THR A 168 2.90 -9.86 47.92
C THR A 168 3.58 -8.73 47.15
N GLN A 169 4.92 -8.66 47.15
CA GLN A 169 5.66 -7.69 46.35
C GLN A 169 5.45 -7.93 44.83
N ILE A 170 5.41 -9.18 44.39
CA ILE A 170 5.07 -9.50 42.99
C ILE A 170 3.64 -9.06 42.69
N ALA A 171 2.67 -9.30 43.60
CA ALA A 171 1.29 -8.86 43.41
C ALA A 171 1.17 -7.32 43.34
N ILE A 172 1.97 -6.59 44.08
CA ILE A 172 2.06 -5.13 44.02
C ILE A 172 2.58 -4.68 42.65
N ASN A 173 3.66 -5.28 42.17
CA ASN A 173 4.24 -4.94 40.86
C ASN A 173 3.22 -5.19 39.71
N THR A 174 2.45 -6.29 39.79
CA THR A 174 1.36 -6.56 38.86
C THR A 174 0.27 -5.50 38.94
N ALA A 175 -0.17 -5.15 40.15
CA ALA A 175 -1.21 -4.14 40.34
C ALA A 175 -0.76 -2.74 39.88
N GLU A 176 0.53 -2.41 40.01
CA GLU A 176 1.11 -1.17 39.48
C GLU A 176 1.16 -1.15 37.95
N ALA A 177 1.47 -2.28 37.32
CA ALA A 177 1.38 -2.41 35.85
C ALA A 177 -0.07 -2.25 35.37
N ASP A 178 -1.03 -2.92 36.02
CA ASP A 178 -2.46 -2.83 35.68
C ASP A 178 -2.98 -1.38 35.86
N LEU A 179 -2.52 -0.68 36.86
CA LEU A 179 -2.81 0.75 37.03
C LEU A 179 -2.16 1.59 35.92
N GLY A 180 -0.94 1.25 35.51
CA GLY A 180 -0.27 1.87 34.35
C GLY A 180 -1.07 1.76 33.06
N TYR A 181 -1.71 0.62 32.81
CA TYR A 181 -2.52 0.37 31.63
C TYR A 181 -3.80 1.22 31.55
N THR A 182 -4.23 1.83 32.63
CA THR A 182 -5.35 2.79 32.62
C THR A 182 -4.98 4.15 32.05
N ARG A 183 -3.69 4.44 31.88
CA ARG A 183 -3.17 5.66 31.25
C ARG A 183 -2.60 5.31 29.89
N ILE A 184 -3.36 5.64 28.87
CA ILE A 184 -3.01 5.32 27.49
C ILE A 184 -2.12 6.43 26.93
N THR A 185 -0.92 6.06 26.48
CA THR A 185 0.08 7.00 25.97
C THR A 185 0.45 6.69 24.52
N ALA A 186 0.95 7.69 23.79
CA ALA A 186 1.40 7.56 22.41
C ALA A 186 2.64 6.64 22.32
N PRO A 187 2.65 5.61 21.46
CA PRO A 187 3.78 4.71 21.30
C PRO A 187 4.89 5.30 20.44
N MET A 188 4.56 6.31 19.60
CA MET A 188 5.46 6.97 18.67
C MET A 188 5.10 8.44 18.50
N ASP A 189 6.03 9.20 17.92
CA ASP A 189 5.76 10.56 17.45
C ASP A 189 4.87 10.49 16.21
N GLY A 190 3.89 11.40 16.08
CA GLY A 190 3.00 11.41 14.93
C GLY A 190 1.81 12.33 15.10
N THR A 191 0.83 12.17 14.21
CA THR A 191 -0.43 12.92 14.21
C THR A 191 -1.58 11.97 14.50
N VAL A 192 -2.53 12.38 15.32
CA VAL A 192 -3.77 11.63 15.59
C VAL A 192 -4.67 11.71 14.38
N VAL A 193 -4.88 10.57 13.71
CA VAL A 193 -5.65 10.49 12.46
C VAL A 193 -7.06 9.94 12.63
N ALA A 194 -7.33 9.24 13.74
CA ALA A 194 -8.67 8.79 14.08
C ALA A 194 -8.84 8.65 15.60
N ILE A 195 -10.06 8.93 16.08
CA ILE A 195 -10.49 8.72 17.47
C ILE A 195 -11.84 8.00 17.43
N PRO A 196 -11.87 6.66 17.39
CA PRO A 196 -13.10 5.89 17.25
C PRO A 196 -13.91 5.77 18.54
N VAL A 197 -13.52 6.40 19.63
CA VAL A 197 -14.14 6.33 20.96
C VAL A 197 -14.49 7.71 21.50
N GLU A 198 -15.41 7.76 22.47
CA GLU A 198 -15.86 9.01 23.11
C GLU A 198 -15.62 8.99 24.63
N GLU A 199 -15.54 10.18 25.24
CA GLU A 199 -15.53 10.29 26.71
C GLU A 199 -16.82 9.72 27.30
N GLY A 200 -16.69 8.96 28.36
CA GLY A 200 -17.81 8.26 29.00
C GLY A 200 -18.11 6.88 28.41
N GLN A 201 -17.54 6.50 27.27
CA GLN A 201 -17.70 5.17 26.69
C GLN A 201 -16.98 4.12 27.52
N THR A 202 -17.60 2.95 27.69
CA THR A 202 -16.97 1.79 28.35
C THR A 202 -16.27 0.91 27.34
N VAL A 203 -14.99 0.64 27.55
CA VAL A 203 -14.17 -0.26 26.75
C VAL A 203 -13.89 -1.57 27.47
N ASN A 204 -13.85 -2.67 26.72
CA ASN A 204 -13.59 -4.01 27.27
C ASN A 204 -12.38 -4.63 26.54
N ALA A 205 -11.23 -4.64 27.21
CA ALA A 205 -9.98 -5.19 26.68
C ALA A 205 -9.88 -6.72 26.83
N ASN A 206 -10.81 -7.38 27.50
CA ASN A 206 -10.72 -8.82 27.77
C ASN A 206 -11.10 -9.69 26.57
N GLN A 207 -11.90 -9.17 25.62
CA GLN A 207 -12.38 -9.91 24.43
C GLN A 207 -11.61 -9.50 23.16
N THR A 208 -11.52 -8.21 22.91
CA THR A 208 -10.79 -7.62 21.79
C THR A 208 -10.14 -6.35 22.28
N THR A 209 -8.92 -6.07 21.83
CA THR A 209 -8.27 -4.81 22.16
C THR A 209 -8.98 -3.66 21.41
N PRO A 210 -9.79 -2.83 22.08
CA PRO A 210 -10.47 -1.73 21.41
C PRO A 210 -9.45 -0.64 21.06
N THR A 211 -9.46 -0.17 19.81
CA THR A 211 -8.65 0.96 19.38
C THR A 211 -9.20 2.25 20.02
N ILE A 212 -8.36 3.01 20.68
CA ILE A 212 -8.70 4.29 21.31
C ILE A 212 -8.38 5.45 20.36
N VAL A 213 -7.18 5.44 19.79
CA VAL A 213 -6.79 6.39 18.75
C VAL A 213 -5.89 5.70 17.73
N GLN A 214 -5.82 6.28 16.52
CA GLN A 214 -4.82 5.92 15.53
C GLN A 214 -3.82 7.06 15.41
N VAL A 215 -2.53 6.74 15.52
CA VAL A 215 -1.43 7.68 15.36
C VAL A 215 -0.63 7.33 14.13
N ALA A 216 -0.40 8.29 13.26
CA ALA A 216 0.31 8.10 12.00
C ALA A 216 1.46 9.11 11.85
N ASP A 217 2.56 8.65 11.25
CA ASP A 217 3.57 9.55 10.71
C ASP A 217 3.14 10.01 9.31
N LEU A 218 2.87 11.31 9.18
CA LEU A 218 2.44 11.94 7.93
C LEU A 218 3.58 12.59 7.16
N SER A 219 4.80 12.56 7.66
CA SER A 219 5.99 13.14 6.99
C SER A 219 6.37 12.35 5.74
N THR A 220 6.13 11.04 5.79
CA THR A 220 6.35 10.13 4.68
C THR A 220 5.07 9.34 4.42
N MET A 221 4.61 9.38 3.19
CA MET A 221 3.40 8.67 2.77
C MET A 221 3.77 7.43 1.97
N LEU A 222 2.94 6.42 2.06
CA LEU A 222 3.03 5.20 1.28
C LEU A 222 2.00 5.26 0.14
N ASN A 223 2.47 5.36 -1.09
CA ASN A 223 1.64 5.18 -2.28
C ASN A 223 1.55 3.68 -2.58
N LYS A 224 0.39 3.09 -2.33
CA LYS A 224 0.09 1.68 -2.50
C LYS A 224 -0.76 1.51 -3.76
N MET A 225 -0.16 1.00 -4.82
CA MET A 225 -0.77 0.89 -6.14
C MET A 225 -1.09 -0.55 -6.51
N GLN A 226 -2.14 -0.77 -7.31
CA GLN A 226 -2.61 -2.07 -7.76
C GLN A 226 -2.15 -2.30 -9.20
N ILE A 227 -1.29 -3.30 -9.40
CA ILE A 227 -0.79 -3.72 -10.71
C ILE A 227 -1.55 -4.96 -11.14
N ALA A 228 -2.05 -4.98 -12.37
CA ALA A 228 -2.71 -6.15 -12.94
C ALA A 228 -1.73 -7.33 -13.10
N GLU A 229 -2.21 -8.57 -12.95
CA GLU A 229 -1.41 -9.80 -13.10
C GLU A 229 -0.63 -9.85 -14.42
N GLY A 230 -1.22 -9.40 -15.54
CA GLY A 230 -0.57 -9.39 -16.85
C GLY A 230 0.67 -8.48 -16.94
N ASP A 231 0.83 -7.55 -16.01
CA ASP A 231 1.90 -6.56 -16.01
C ASP A 231 2.89 -6.70 -14.83
N VAL A 232 2.54 -7.46 -13.79
CA VAL A 232 3.38 -7.59 -12.58
C VAL A 232 4.79 -8.09 -12.89
N ASN A 233 4.95 -9.02 -13.85
CA ASN A 233 6.25 -9.56 -14.22
C ASN A 233 7.15 -8.57 -15.00
N LYS A 234 6.58 -7.48 -15.52
CA LYS A 234 7.31 -6.43 -16.24
C LYS A 234 7.86 -5.37 -15.29
N VAL A 235 7.30 -5.27 -14.09
CA VAL A 235 7.61 -4.26 -13.09
C VAL A 235 8.62 -4.83 -12.10
N LYS A 236 9.58 -4.01 -11.66
CA LYS A 236 10.62 -4.41 -10.69
C LYS A 236 10.87 -3.27 -9.71
N ALA A 237 11.28 -3.62 -8.49
CA ALA A 237 11.76 -2.64 -7.52
C ALA A 237 12.90 -1.79 -8.11
N GLY A 238 12.94 -0.52 -7.75
CA GLY A 238 13.89 0.46 -8.27
C GLY A 238 13.47 1.17 -9.55
N MET A 239 12.35 0.78 -10.19
CA MET A 239 11.82 1.47 -11.35
C MET A 239 11.28 2.84 -10.97
N LYS A 240 11.48 3.82 -11.87
CA LYS A 240 10.88 5.15 -11.73
C LYS A 240 9.41 5.10 -12.03
N LEU A 241 8.65 5.87 -11.29
CA LEU A 241 7.22 6.08 -11.52
C LEU A 241 6.89 7.56 -11.39
N THR A 242 5.87 7.96 -12.08
CA THR A 242 5.21 9.25 -11.88
C THR A 242 3.79 8.99 -11.40
N PHE A 243 3.29 9.85 -10.54
CA PHE A 243 1.91 9.76 -10.11
C PHE A 243 1.28 11.14 -9.94
N THR A 244 -0.03 11.17 -10.08
CA THR A 244 -0.88 12.32 -9.77
C THR A 244 -1.96 11.91 -8.80
N THR A 245 -2.50 12.84 -8.06
CA THR A 245 -3.69 12.63 -7.23
C THR A 245 -4.93 13.14 -7.96
N LEU A 246 -6.11 12.58 -7.71
CA LEU A 246 -7.35 13.08 -8.30
C LEU A 246 -7.65 14.54 -7.92
N SER A 247 -7.14 15.01 -6.78
CA SER A 247 -7.26 16.41 -6.36
C SER A 247 -6.36 17.37 -7.13
N GLN A 248 -5.24 16.87 -7.69
CA GLN A 248 -4.25 17.65 -8.43
C GLN A 248 -3.75 16.87 -9.66
N PRO A 249 -4.57 16.73 -10.71
CA PRO A 249 -4.23 15.92 -11.88
C PRO A 249 -3.06 16.52 -12.70
N ASP A 250 -2.84 17.83 -12.62
CA ASP A 250 -1.77 18.53 -13.34
C ASP A 250 -0.44 18.54 -12.58
N ASN A 251 -0.43 18.15 -11.30
CA ASN A 251 0.78 18.13 -10.48
C ASN A 251 1.38 16.72 -10.49
N VAL A 252 2.28 16.48 -11.45
CA VAL A 252 2.98 15.21 -11.59
C VAL A 252 4.11 15.13 -10.57
N ARG A 253 4.06 14.13 -9.70
CA ARG A 253 5.09 13.81 -8.71
C ARG A 253 5.90 12.61 -9.16
N GLU A 254 7.20 12.66 -8.93
CA GLU A 254 8.11 11.54 -9.22
C GLU A 254 8.35 10.72 -7.95
N ALA A 255 8.44 9.41 -8.12
CA ALA A 255 8.79 8.50 -7.06
C ALA A 255 9.54 7.29 -7.61
N THR A 256 10.02 6.43 -6.71
CA THR A 256 10.68 5.17 -7.06
C THR A 256 9.91 4.03 -6.44
N LEU A 257 9.70 2.97 -7.21
CA LEU A 257 9.08 1.75 -6.73
C LEU A 257 9.99 1.05 -5.74
N GLU A 258 9.53 0.87 -4.51
CA GLU A 258 10.30 0.23 -3.45
C GLU A 258 10.19 -1.29 -3.50
N SER A 259 8.96 -1.78 -3.59
CA SER A 259 8.70 -3.23 -3.56
C SER A 259 7.40 -3.58 -4.27
N ILE A 260 7.27 -4.86 -4.61
CA ILE A 260 6.04 -5.47 -5.10
C ILE A 260 5.70 -6.60 -4.12
N ASP A 261 4.46 -6.63 -3.64
CA ASP A 261 4.01 -7.66 -2.73
C ASP A 261 3.99 -9.03 -3.45
N PRO A 262 4.50 -10.09 -2.81
CA PRO A 262 4.58 -11.42 -3.44
C PRO A 262 3.23 -12.13 -3.55
N GLY A 263 2.21 -11.63 -2.86
CA GLY A 263 0.86 -12.17 -2.82
C GLY A 263 -0.19 -11.26 -3.45
N LEU A 264 -1.37 -11.81 -3.68
CA LEU A 264 -2.54 -11.08 -4.15
C LEU A 264 -2.92 -9.94 -3.18
N THR A 265 -3.62 -8.93 -3.67
CA THR A 265 -4.09 -7.82 -2.84
C THR A 265 -4.91 -8.27 -1.62
N THR A 266 -5.70 -9.34 -1.76
CA THR A 266 -6.46 -9.94 -0.66
C THR A 266 -5.56 -10.59 0.40
N MET A 267 -4.45 -11.20 0.01
CA MET A 267 -3.46 -11.78 0.94
C MET A 267 -2.71 -10.70 1.71
N SER A 268 -2.34 -9.61 1.06
CA SER A 268 -1.66 -8.47 1.70
C SER A 268 -2.52 -7.77 2.75
N GLN A 269 -3.84 -7.99 2.75
CA GLN A 269 -4.80 -7.50 3.76
C GLN A 269 -4.99 -8.46 4.94
N GLY A 270 -4.17 -9.52 5.05
CA GLY A 270 -4.21 -10.49 6.14
C GLY A 270 -5.23 -11.62 5.95
N SER A 271 -5.88 -11.70 4.82
CA SER A 271 -6.78 -12.82 4.48
C SER A 271 -6.03 -13.87 3.67
N TYR A 272 -5.68 -14.99 4.30
CA TYR A 272 -5.05 -16.14 3.63
C TYR A 272 -6.06 -17.06 2.92
N THR A 273 -7.28 -16.59 2.67
CA THR A 273 -8.23 -17.38 1.89
C THR A 273 -7.76 -17.39 0.44
N THR A 274 -7.16 -18.51 0.03
CA THR A 274 -7.05 -18.91 -1.35
C THR A 274 -8.46 -19.22 -1.87
N SER A 275 -9.31 -18.21 -1.99
CA SER A 275 -10.55 -18.34 -2.72
C SER A 275 -10.16 -18.48 -4.19
N THR A 276 -10.23 -19.69 -4.69
CA THR A 276 -10.05 -20.02 -6.11
C THR A 276 -11.24 -19.61 -6.99
N ASP A 277 -12.19 -18.86 -6.44
CA ASP A 277 -13.26 -18.23 -7.21
C ASP A 277 -12.76 -16.95 -7.90
N THR A 278 -11.74 -17.13 -8.75
CA THR A 278 -11.18 -16.09 -9.61
C THR A 278 -11.94 -15.92 -10.94
N THR A 279 -13.08 -16.55 -11.09
CA THR A 279 -13.80 -16.58 -12.35
C THR A 279 -14.43 -15.24 -12.74
N ASP A 280 -14.60 -14.30 -11.79
CA ASP A 280 -15.27 -13.00 -12.06
C ASP A 280 -14.51 -11.75 -11.57
N SER A 281 -13.31 -11.87 -11.00
CA SER A 281 -12.57 -10.73 -10.48
C SER A 281 -11.17 -10.61 -11.08
N ALA A 282 -10.80 -9.42 -11.54
CA ALA A 282 -9.45 -9.14 -11.99
C ALA A 282 -8.44 -9.30 -10.83
N ILE A 283 -7.32 -9.95 -11.12
CA ILE A 283 -6.26 -10.23 -10.16
C ILE A 283 -5.27 -9.09 -10.15
N TYR A 284 -4.98 -8.56 -8.95
CA TYR A 284 -4.04 -7.47 -8.73
C TYR A 284 -2.99 -7.83 -7.67
N TYR A 285 -1.82 -7.22 -7.80
CA TYR A 285 -0.73 -7.24 -6.84
C TYR A 285 -0.44 -5.83 -6.35
N TYR A 286 -0.11 -5.67 -5.07
CA TYR A 286 0.30 -4.36 -4.58
C TYR A 286 1.76 -4.07 -4.92
N ALA A 287 1.99 -2.86 -5.41
CA ALA A 287 3.30 -2.26 -5.47
C ALA A 287 3.34 -1.04 -4.56
N ARG A 288 4.48 -0.78 -3.96
CA ARG A 288 4.67 0.21 -2.90
C ARG A 288 5.75 1.20 -3.27
N SER A 289 5.49 2.46 -2.98
CA SER A 289 6.46 3.55 -3.13
C SER A 289 6.33 4.51 -1.96
N LEU A 290 7.45 4.84 -1.32
CA LEU A 290 7.50 5.88 -0.29
C LEU A 290 7.65 7.24 -0.95
N VAL A 291 6.87 8.18 -0.47
CA VAL A 291 6.79 9.55 -0.99
C VAL A 291 6.91 10.55 0.16
N PRO A 292 7.87 11.48 0.13
CA PRO A 292 7.93 12.55 1.12
C PRO A 292 6.72 13.47 0.99
N ASN A 293 6.22 13.96 2.12
CA ASN A 293 5.05 14.83 2.23
C ASN A 293 5.39 16.13 2.96
N GLU A 294 6.47 16.78 2.55
CA GLU A 294 6.99 18.00 3.19
C GLU A 294 5.99 19.17 3.11
N ASP A 295 5.19 19.19 2.05
CA ASP A 295 4.14 20.20 1.80
C ASP A 295 2.80 19.91 2.52
N ASN A 296 2.67 18.74 3.18
CA ASN A 296 1.46 18.26 3.85
C ASN A 296 0.20 18.24 2.95
N VAL A 297 0.38 18.09 1.65
CA VAL A 297 -0.72 18.07 0.65
C VAL A 297 -1.30 16.66 0.49
N LEU A 298 -0.48 15.63 0.71
CA LEU A 298 -0.95 14.25 0.61
C LEU A 298 -1.68 13.87 1.90
N HIS A 299 -2.92 13.43 1.76
CA HIS A 299 -3.73 12.92 2.86
C HIS A 299 -4.00 11.41 2.70
N ILE A 300 -4.18 10.73 3.82
CA ILE A 300 -4.57 9.31 3.85
C ILE A 300 -5.90 9.13 3.12
N GLY A 301 -5.99 8.10 2.27
CA GLY A 301 -7.18 7.78 1.48
C GLY A 301 -7.26 8.49 0.12
N MET A 302 -6.28 9.34 -0.23
CA MET A 302 -6.24 9.94 -1.57
C MET A 302 -5.97 8.89 -2.63
N THR A 303 -6.78 8.89 -3.69
CA THR A 303 -6.56 8.04 -4.87
C THR A 303 -5.47 8.64 -5.75
N THR A 304 -4.60 7.76 -6.27
CA THR A 304 -3.51 8.12 -7.18
C THR A 304 -3.63 7.40 -8.51
N GLU A 305 -3.27 8.11 -9.57
CA GLU A 305 -3.00 7.51 -10.88
C GLU A 305 -1.49 7.42 -11.08
N ASN A 306 -0.99 6.21 -11.25
CA ASN A 306 0.43 5.91 -11.30
C ASN A 306 0.83 5.45 -12.69
N THR A 307 1.96 5.94 -13.18
CA THR A 307 2.58 5.51 -14.42
C THR A 307 3.99 5.03 -14.13
N ILE A 308 4.20 3.72 -14.19
CA ILE A 308 5.49 3.06 -13.94
C ILE A 308 6.24 2.95 -15.25
N ILE A 309 7.46 3.45 -15.31
CA ILE A 309 8.31 3.43 -16.50
C ILE A 309 9.13 2.15 -16.50
N ILE A 310 8.80 1.23 -17.44
CA ILE A 310 9.51 -0.04 -17.59
C ILE A 310 10.79 0.16 -18.40
N ASN A 311 10.66 0.77 -19.59
CA ASN A 311 11.75 1.07 -20.49
C ASN A 311 11.49 2.43 -21.13
N GLN A 312 12.55 3.17 -21.39
CA GLN A 312 12.47 4.42 -22.15
C GLN A 312 13.60 4.52 -23.17
N ALA A 313 13.31 5.16 -24.28
CA ALA A 313 14.29 5.53 -25.29
C ALA A 313 14.07 7.00 -25.65
N GLU A 314 15.12 7.77 -25.55
CA GLU A 314 15.08 9.22 -25.78
C GLU A 314 15.58 9.57 -27.19
N LYS A 315 14.90 10.55 -27.84
CA LYS A 315 15.28 11.08 -29.15
C LYS A 315 15.46 10.01 -30.22
N VAL A 316 14.62 8.98 -30.21
CA VAL A 316 14.63 7.90 -31.20
C VAL A 316 13.68 8.21 -32.36
N LEU A 317 13.98 7.67 -33.56
CA LEU A 317 13.07 7.77 -34.68
C LEU A 317 11.80 6.98 -34.37
N ALA A 318 10.65 7.60 -34.51
CA ALA A 318 9.35 7.03 -34.18
C ALA A 318 8.42 7.08 -35.39
N VAL A 319 7.60 6.03 -35.49
CA VAL A 319 6.50 5.92 -36.45
C VAL A 319 5.23 5.53 -35.70
N PRO A 320 4.06 5.97 -36.15
CA PRO A 320 2.80 5.52 -35.57
C PRO A 320 2.71 3.99 -35.61
N LYS A 321 2.32 3.38 -34.51
CA LYS A 321 2.17 1.93 -34.38
C LYS A 321 1.25 1.32 -35.42
N LEU A 322 0.21 2.07 -35.81
CA LEU A 322 -0.76 1.64 -36.86
C LEU A 322 -0.13 1.52 -38.24
N ALA A 323 0.96 2.22 -38.52
CA ALA A 323 1.65 2.19 -39.80
C ALA A 323 2.56 0.97 -39.94
N VAL A 324 2.94 0.31 -38.84
CA VAL A 324 3.81 -0.87 -38.85
C VAL A 324 3.00 -2.12 -39.18
N LYS A 325 3.34 -2.79 -40.28
CA LYS A 325 2.75 -4.05 -40.70
C LYS A 325 3.73 -5.19 -40.54
N GLN A 326 3.23 -6.36 -40.14
CA GLN A 326 4.04 -7.57 -40.01
C GLN A 326 3.67 -8.61 -41.05
N ARG A 327 4.66 -9.15 -41.77
CA ARG A 327 4.50 -10.21 -42.75
C ARG A 327 5.69 -11.17 -42.68
N GLY A 328 5.46 -12.45 -42.45
CA GLY A 328 6.52 -13.46 -42.44
C GLY A 328 7.60 -13.26 -41.38
N GLY A 329 7.24 -12.67 -40.21
CA GLY A 329 8.21 -12.40 -39.12
C GLY A 329 9.04 -11.12 -39.31
N LYS A 330 8.88 -10.42 -40.42
CA LYS A 330 9.52 -9.13 -40.71
C LYS A 330 8.52 -7.99 -40.61
N GLN A 331 9.02 -6.81 -40.25
CA GLN A 331 8.21 -5.60 -40.09
C GLN A 331 8.44 -4.65 -41.27
N TYR A 332 7.36 -4.09 -41.76
CA TYR A 332 7.34 -3.20 -42.92
C TYR A 332 6.53 -1.97 -42.64
N VAL A 333 6.90 -0.87 -43.23
CA VAL A 333 6.11 0.36 -43.31
C VAL A 333 5.98 0.77 -44.76
N ARG A 334 4.88 1.46 -45.09
CA ARG A 334 4.73 2.06 -46.41
C ARG A 334 5.07 3.55 -46.31
N VAL A 335 6.02 3.97 -47.11
CA VAL A 335 6.46 5.36 -47.24
C VAL A 335 5.94 5.95 -48.52
N LEU A 336 5.48 7.17 -48.49
CA LEU A 336 5.06 7.91 -49.67
C LEU A 336 6.29 8.46 -50.39
N GLY A 337 6.62 7.94 -51.60
CA GLY A 337 7.71 8.41 -52.44
C GLY A 337 7.38 9.74 -53.16
N GLU A 338 8.39 10.34 -53.79
CA GLU A 338 8.27 11.64 -54.49
C GLU A 338 7.19 11.71 -55.57
N ASN A 339 6.77 10.54 -56.10
CA ASN A 339 5.71 10.44 -57.13
C ASN A 339 4.34 10.07 -56.58
N ASN A 340 4.08 10.30 -55.29
CA ASN A 340 2.82 9.90 -54.61
C ASN A 340 2.54 8.38 -54.70
N GLN A 341 3.59 7.55 -54.88
CA GLN A 341 3.49 6.11 -54.93
C GLN A 341 3.98 5.49 -53.62
N PRO A 342 3.19 4.56 -53.03
CA PRO A 342 3.59 3.88 -51.79
C PRO A 342 4.73 2.90 -52.07
N GLN A 343 5.79 2.99 -51.27
CA GLN A 343 6.92 2.04 -51.29
C GLN A 343 6.95 1.28 -49.98
N GLU A 344 7.00 -0.04 -50.02
CA GLU A 344 7.22 -0.85 -48.81
C GLU A 344 8.71 -0.86 -48.45
N LYS A 345 9.04 -0.45 -47.24
CA LYS A 345 10.39 -0.53 -46.67
C LYS A 345 10.38 -1.50 -45.49
N GLU A 346 11.34 -2.44 -45.51
CA GLU A 346 11.61 -3.30 -44.34
C GLU A 346 12.25 -2.46 -43.24
N ILE A 347 11.75 -2.58 -42.00
CA ILE A 347 12.26 -1.85 -40.85
C ILE A 347 12.61 -2.80 -39.73
N THR A 348 13.56 -2.36 -38.89
CA THR A 348 13.82 -2.99 -37.58
C THR A 348 13.27 -2.09 -36.52
N THR A 349 12.37 -2.60 -35.71
CA THR A 349 11.75 -1.85 -34.62
C THR A 349 12.47 -2.09 -33.29
N GLY A 350 12.28 -1.17 -32.35
CA GLY A 350 12.74 -1.26 -30.97
C GLY A 350 11.58 -1.21 -29.99
N LEU A 351 11.62 -0.25 -29.06
CA LEU A 351 10.57 -0.03 -28.10
C LEU A 351 9.28 0.47 -28.76
N SER A 352 8.15 0.06 -28.20
CA SER A 352 6.83 0.52 -28.67
C SER A 352 5.99 0.90 -27.47
N ASP A 353 5.34 2.05 -27.55
CA ASP A 353 4.29 2.49 -26.64
C ASP A 353 2.89 2.26 -27.23
N ASN A 354 1.87 2.91 -26.70
CA ASN A 354 0.50 2.80 -27.19
C ASN A 354 0.27 3.49 -28.54
N MET A 355 1.07 4.49 -28.89
CA MET A 355 0.89 5.34 -30.07
C MET A 355 2.00 5.13 -31.11
N ASN A 356 3.26 4.99 -30.65
CA ASN A 356 4.45 5.02 -31.49
C ASN A 356 5.29 3.75 -31.33
N THR A 357 6.08 3.48 -32.36
CA THR A 357 7.08 2.41 -32.38
C THR A 357 8.43 2.98 -32.79
N GLU A 358 9.47 2.68 -32.03
CA GLU A 358 10.85 3.02 -32.35
C GLU A 358 11.29 2.31 -33.61
N VAL A 359 11.95 3.03 -34.51
CA VAL A 359 12.62 2.48 -35.68
C VAL A 359 14.13 2.58 -35.50
N LYS A 360 14.78 1.41 -35.40
CA LYS A 360 16.25 1.32 -35.28
C LYS A 360 16.95 1.44 -36.61
N SER A 361 16.33 0.94 -37.70
CA SER A 361 16.88 1.01 -39.06
C SER A 361 15.78 0.85 -40.09
N GLY A 362 16.04 1.36 -41.31
CA GLY A 362 15.17 1.23 -42.45
C GLY A 362 14.41 2.49 -42.85
N LEU A 363 14.41 3.53 -42.02
CA LEU A 363 13.80 4.84 -42.32
C LEU A 363 14.72 6.00 -41.94
N GLY A 364 14.55 7.10 -42.68
CA GLY A 364 15.19 8.39 -42.41
C GLY A 364 14.21 9.35 -41.69
N GLU A 365 14.78 10.32 -41.01
CA GLU A 365 14.02 11.41 -40.40
C GLU A 365 13.35 12.27 -41.47
N GLY A 366 12.06 12.61 -41.31
CA GLY A 366 11.28 13.38 -42.28
C GLY A 366 10.61 12.58 -43.39
N GLU A 367 10.84 11.27 -43.49
CA GLU A 367 10.09 10.43 -44.44
C GLU A 367 8.61 10.36 -44.03
N SER A 368 7.70 10.42 -45.03
CA SER A 368 6.25 10.35 -44.78
C SER A 368 5.76 8.92 -44.77
N VAL A 369 5.34 8.42 -43.63
CA VAL A 369 4.82 7.04 -43.47
C VAL A 369 3.31 7.06 -43.60
N ILE A 370 2.75 6.11 -44.35
CA ILE A 370 1.32 5.98 -44.62
C ILE A 370 0.65 5.22 -43.46
N ILE A 371 -0.32 5.87 -42.81
CA ILE A 371 -1.11 5.32 -41.70
C ILE A 371 -2.36 4.63 -42.26
N SER A 372 -3.09 5.30 -43.17
CA SER A 372 -4.32 4.79 -43.76
C SER A 372 -4.51 5.26 -45.19
N GLU A 373 -5.34 4.52 -45.93
CA GLU A 373 -5.77 4.83 -47.30
C GLU A 373 -7.25 5.16 -47.27
N ALA A 374 -7.60 6.35 -47.77
CA ALA A 374 -8.98 6.73 -48.00
C ALA A 374 -9.29 6.61 -49.50
N ALA A 375 -10.32 5.87 -49.88
CA ALA A 375 -10.80 5.83 -51.28
C ALA A 375 -11.34 7.20 -51.68
N ALA A 376 -11.07 7.64 -52.90
CA ALA A 376 -11.56 8.92 -53.41
C ALA A 376 -13.09 8.98 -53.29
N GLY A 377 -13.61 9.79 -52.37
CA GLY A 377 -15.06 9.98 -52.14
C GLY A 377 -15.54 9.83 -50.70
N GLU A 378 -14.72 9.28 -49.76
CA GLU A 378 -15.06 9.27 -48.35
C GLU A 378 -14.51 10.54 -47.67
N THR A 379 -15.37 11.54 -47.54
CA THR A 379 -15.08 12.67 -46.67
C THR A 379 -15.27 12.23 -45.22
N SER A 380 -14.37 12.69 -44.35
CA SER A 380 -14.32 12.37 -42.91
C SER A 380 -15.58 12.73 -42.10
N ASP A 381 -16.66 13.18 -42.76
CA ASP A 381 -17.91 13.58 -42.09
C ASP A 381 -18.91 12.42 -41.85
N SER A 382 -18.64 11.18 -42.31
CA SER A 382 -19.60 10.09 -42.20
C SER A 382 -19.54 9.26 -40.91
N VAL A 383 -18.53 9.49 -40.03
CA VAL A 383 -18.37 8.71 -38.77
C VAL A 383 -19.24 9.25 -37.61
N GLY A 384 -19.89 10.40 -37.76
CA GLY A 384 -20.63 11.08 -36.69
C GLY A 384 -22.14 10.82 -36.61
N ARG A 385 -22.75 10.03 -37.54
CA ARG A 385 -24.22 9.84 -37.58
C ARG A 385 -24.66 8.37 -37.60
N GLY A 386 -24.45 7.68 -36.50
CA GLY A 386 -24.86 6.29 -36.32
C GLY A 386 -25.18 5.89 -34.89
N MET A 387 -25.60 6.83 -34.02
CA MET A 387 -26.20 6.47 -32.73
C MET A 387 -27.71 6.62 -32.81
N GLY A 388 -28.39 5.54 -33.24
CA GLY A 388 -29.81 5.36 -33.10
C GLY A 388 -30.18 5.31 -31.63
N ARG A 389 -31.17 6.14 -31.25
CA ARG A 389 -31.84 6.15 -29.95
C ARG A 389 -32.44 4.79 -29.68
N PRO A 390 -32.28 4.21 -28.47
CA PRO A 390 -33.05 3.02 -28.09
C PRO A 390 -34.53 3.40 -27.85
N PRO A 391 -35.50 2.54 -28.18
CA PRO A 391 -36.89 2.75 -27.88
C PRO A 391 -37.15 2.62 -26.37
N MET A 392 -38.16 3.38 -25.89
CA MET A 392 -38.66 3.42 -24.51
C MET A 392 -39.09 2.03 -23.99
#